data_457d4623698396afa90a975c83094629
#
_entry.id   457d4623698396afa90a975c83094629
#
_cell.length_a   1.000
_cell.length_b   1.000
_cell.length_c   1.000
_cell.angle_alpha   90.00
_cell.angle_beta   90.00
_cell.angle_gamma   90.00
#
_symmetry.space_group_name_H-M   'P 1'
#
loop_
_entity.id
_entity.type
_entity.pdbx_description
1 polymer ?
#
loop_
_entity_poly.entity_id
_entity_poly.type
_entity_poly.pdbx_seq_one_letter_code
_entity_poly.pdbx_strand_id
1 'polypeptide(L)'
;MRFPFSLTRSMTCYMLRKKLFGASTKFPLVLMLEPLHACNLHCSGCGRIREYAETINKHLTLEECLNSITECGAPIVSICGGEPLLYSEIIELADQTLRLGKHIYLCTNGQLLTSKLDDFIQLSRQNRRVRKQLYWNIHLDGMKTTHDAIVEKPGAFEKAVEGITAAKRAGFYVYTNTTLYKKTEIAELVELGQLLKSIDIDGMMIAPGYGYEMVGDDSFFLTRNEIHEKFQAVRKMLGGFRITTTPVYLDFLCGERFLPCAAWANPTRNILGWKSPCYLITDKHYPTYRECLEQTDWSRIGHGNDPRCEHCMMHCGFEPAAILFGNKFRDLIR
;
A
#
# COMPACT_ATOMS: atom_id res chain seq x y z
N MET A 1 13.29 -12.66 8.76
CA MET A 1 11.99 -12.87 8.10
C MET A 1 11.44 -11.50 7.76
N ARG A 2 11.09 -11.24 6.51
CA ARG A 2 10.65 -9.90 6.02
C ARG A 2 9.25 -9.51 6.51
N PHE A 3 8.38 -10.49 6.73
CA PHE A 3 7.02 -10.29 7.21
C PHE A 3 6.78 -11.08 8.50
N PRO A 4 5.87 -10.62 9.37
CA PRO A 4 5.49 -11.38 10.57
C PRO A 4 5.03 -12.80 10.25
N PHE A 5 5.43 -13.76 11.08
CA PHE A 5 5.08 -15.18 10.86
C PHE A 5 3.57 -15.41 10.75
N SER A 6 2.77 -14.67 11.54
CA SER A 6 1.30 -14.75 11.50
C SER A 6 0.74 -14.38 10.13
N LEU A 7 1.27 -13.32 9.51
CA LEU A 7 0.88 -12.87 8.17
C LEU A 7 1.27 -13.89 7.10
N THR A 8 2.54 -14.35 7.14
CA THR A 8 3.05 -15.34 6.19
C THR A 8 2.23 -16.63 6.24
N ARG A 9 1.94 -17.15 7.45
CA ARG A 9 1.09 -18.33 7.63
C ARG A 9 -0.32 -18.12 7.10
N SER A 10 -0.96 -17.00 7.45
CA SER A 10 -2.32 -16.67 7.01
C SER A 10 -2.41 -16.62 5.48
N MET A 11 -1.46 -15.94 4.83
CA MET A 11 -1.38 -15.82 3.38
C MET A 11 -1.15 -17.18 2.72
N THR A 12 -0.22 -17.98 3.23
CA THR A 12 0.06 -19.32 2.69
C THR A 12 -1.16 -20.23 2.76
N CYS A 13 -1.84 -20.30 3.93
CA CYS A 13 -3.06 -21.08 4.09
C CYS A 13 -4.16 -20.61 3.14
N TYR A 14 -4.34 -19.29 3.00
CA TYR A 14 -5.32 -18.72 2.08
C TYR A 14 -5.03 -19.10 0.63
N MET A 15 -3.79 -18.95 0.18
CA MET A 15 -3.38 -19.26 -1.19
C MET A 15 -3.54 -20.77 -1.50
N LEU A 16 -3.15 -21.64 -0.58
CA LEU A 16 -3.33 -23.08 -0.72
C LEU A 16 -4.83 -23.43 -0.87
N ARG A 17 -5.67 -22.87 0.01
CA ARG A 17 -7.12 -23.07 -0.06
C ARG A 17 -7.69 -22.60 -1.41
N LYS A 18 -7.28 -21.43 -1.90
CA LYS A 18 -7.74 -20.89 -3.20
C LYS A 18 -7.26 -21.73 -4.38
N LYS A 19 -6.02 -22.24 -4.34
CA LYS A 19 -5.48 -23.12 -5.40
C LYS A 19 -6.12 -24.52 -5.42
N LEU A 20 -6.45 -25.07 -4.25
CA LEU A 20 -7.01 -26.42 -4.14
C LEU A 20 -8.54 -26.48 -4.31
N PHE A 21 -9.24 -25.46 -3.85
CA PHE A 21 -10.71 -25.47 -3.76
C PHE A 21 -11.37 -24.25 -4.40
N GLY A 22 -10.61 -23.31 -4.97
CA GLY A 22 -11.15 -22.11 -5.61
C GLY A 22 -11.70 -22.41 -6.99
N ALA A 23 -12.90 -21.90 -7.28
CA ALA A 23 -13.53 -21.99 -8.61
C ALA A 23 -12.92 -21.01 -9.64
N SER A 24 -12.17 -20.00 -9.17
CA SER A 24 -11.55 -18.97 -10.03
C SER A 24 -10.04 -18.98 -9.88
N THR A 25 -9.34 -18.78 -11.00
CA THR A 25 -7.89 -18.56 -11.02
C THR A 25 -7.50 -17.16 -10.54
N LYS A 26 -8.47 -16.20 -10.54
CA LYS A 26 -8.30 -14.85 -10.06
C LYS A 26 -8.98 -14.71 -8.69
N PHE A 27 -8.21 -14.34 -7.68
CA PHE A 27 -8.68 -14.15 -6.30
C PHE A 27 -7.89 -13.03 -5.61
N PRO A 28 -8.53 -12.25 -4.72
CA PRO A 28 -7.90 -11.10 -4.08
C PRO A 28 -6.86 -11.53 -3.04
N LEU A 29 -5.73 -10.83 -2.97
CA LEU A 29 -4.74 -10.98 -1.89
C LEU A 29 -4.85 -9.85 -0.87
N VAL A 30 -5.09 -8.63 -1.37
CA VAL A 30 -5.22 -7.42 -0.55
C VAL A 30 -6.43 -6.64 -1.03
N LEU A 31 -7.34 -6.29 -0.14
CA LEU A 31 -8.36 -5.30 -0.41
C LEU A 31 -7.80 -3.90 -0.11
N MET A 32 -7.80 -3.02 -1.10
CA MET A 32 -7.60 -1.58 -0.89
C MET A 32 -8.94 -0.97 -0.52
N LEU A 33 -9.13 -0.63 0.75
CA LEU A 33 -10.35 -0.02 1.24
C LEU A 33 -10.14 1.47 1.48
N GLU A 34 -10.91 2.29 0.79
CA GLU A 34 -10.89 3.76 0.91
C GLU A 34 -12.18 4.25 1.57
N PRO A 35 -12.25 4.31 2.91
CA PRO A 35 -13.46 4.73 3.61
C PRO A 35 -13.86 6.17 3.30
N LEU A 36 -12.89 7.02 2.96
CA LEU A 36 -13.06 8.43 2.64
C LEU A 36 -11.98 8.89 1.65
N HIS A 37 -12.27 9.99 0.94
CA HIS A 37 -11.31 10.64 0.05
C HIS A 37 -10.67 11.90 0.67
N ALA A 38 -11.22 12.42 1.78
CA ALA A 38 -10.67 13.58 2.49
C ALA A 38 -9.25 13.30 2.99
N CYS A 39 -8.37 14.30 2.85
CA CYS A 39 -7.00 14.24 3.34
C CYS A 39 -6.61 15.60 3.94
N ASN A 40 -5.70 15.59 4.89
CA ASN A 40 -5.12 16.78 5.52
C ASN A 40 -3.76 17.20 4.92
N LEU A 41 -3.38 16.60 3.78
CA LEU A 41 -2.22 16.93 2.95
C LEU A 41 -2.64 17.08 1.47
N HIS A 42 -1.78 17.75 0.67
CA HIS A 42 -1.99 18.05 -0.76
C HIS A 42 -0.78 17.61 -1.60
N CYS A 43 -0.24 16.41 -1.33
CA CYS A 43 1.00 15.92 -1.93
C CYS A 43 1.05 16.10 -3.46
N SER A 44 2.18 16.60 -3.98
CA SER A 44 2.39 16.88 -5.40
C SER A 44 2.15 15.66 -6.30
N GLY A 45 2.59 14.47 -5.85
CA GLY A 45 2.44 13.21 -6.57
C GLY A 45 1.09 12.49 -6.38
N CYS A 46 0.12 13.09 -5.67
CA CYS A 46 -1.15 12.45 -5.36
C CYS A 46 -2.29 12.95 -6.25
N GLY A 47 -2.80 12.08 -7.12
CA GLY A 47 -3.98 12.37 -7.94
C GLY A 47 -5.32 12.25 -7.20
N ARG A 48 -5.35 11.60 -6.03
CA ARG A 48 -6.60 11.22 -5.33
C ARG A 48 -7.53 12.36 -4.99
N ILE A 49 -7.03 13.43 -4.38
CA ILE A 49 -7.86 14.57 -3.98
C ILE A 49 -8.48 15.25 -5.20
N ARG A 50 -7.76 15.28 -6.32
CA ARG A 50 -8.23 15.86 -7.58
C ARG A 50 -9.22 14.95 -8.28
N GLU A 51 -8.92 13.62 -8.35
CA GLU A 51 -9.79 12.60 -8.95
C GLU A 51 -11.17 12.55 -8.26
N TYR A 52 -11.19 12.72 -6.94
CA TYR A 52 -12.41 12.56 -6.14
C TYR A 52 -12.91 13.87 -5.49
N ALA A 53 -12.65 15.02 -6.10
CA ALA A 53 -13.07 16.33 -5.58
C ALA A 53 -14.58 16.40 -5.27
N GLU A 54 -15.43 15.82 -6.11
CA GLU A 54 -16.90 15.80 -5.93
C GLU A 54 -17.37 14.94 -4.74
N THR A 55 -16.55 13.98 -4.32
CA THR A 55 -16.86 13.08 -3.21
C THR A 55 -15.99 13.28 -1.98
N ILE A 56 -15.20 14.37 -1.95
CA ILE A 56 -14.23 14.64 -0.90
C ILE A 56 -14.83 14.68 0.51
N ASN A 57 -16.09 15.12 0.62
CA ASN A 57 -16.82 15.21 1.89
C ASN A 57 -17.70 13.99 2.20
N LYS A 58 -17.65 12.97 1.35
CA LYS A 58 -18.40 11.72 1.55
C LYS A 58 -17.51 10.66 2.19
N HIS A 59 -18.16 9.69 2.83
CA HIS A 59 -17.48 8.52 3.40
C HIS A 59 -18.38 7.29 3.33
N LEU A 60 -17.78 6.12 3.36
CA LEU A 60 -18.50 4.86 3.56
C LEU A 60 -18.93 4.76 5.03
N THR A 61 -20.09 4.20 5.28
CA THR A 61 -20.48 3.79 6.63
C THR A 61 -19.62 2.61 7.10
N LEU A 62 -19.56 2.37 8.41
CA LEU A 62 -18.88 1.19 8.96
C LEU A 62 -19.43 -0.11 8.36
N GLU A 63 -20.76 -0.20 8.23
CA GLU A 63 -21.43 -1.35 7.64
C GLU A 63 -21.00 -1.59 6.19
N GLU A 64 -20.97 -0.56 5.35
CA GLU A 64 -20.48 -0.67 3.95
C GLU A 64 -19.03 -1.13 3.88
N CYS A 65 -18.15 -0.64 4.78
CA CYS A 65 -16.78 -1.08 4.89
C CYS A 65 -16.70 -2.59 5.23
N LEU A 66 -17.42 -3.05 6.24
CA LEU A 66 -17.42 -4.43 6.71
C LEU A 66 -18.04 -5.39 5.68
N ASN A 67 -19.11 -4.98 5.02
CA ASN A 67 -19.74 -5.73 3.93
C ASN A 67 -18.75 -5.89 2.77
N SER A 68 -18.01 -4.84 2.40
CA SER A 68 -17.00 -4.89 1.36
C SER A 68 -15.83 -5.82 1.72
N ILE A 69 -15.38 -5.81 2.99
CA ILE A 69 -14.34 -6.72 3.49
C ILE A 69 -14.79 -8.18 3.40
N THR A 70 -16.04 -8.43 3.74
CA THR A 70 -16.63 -9.78 3.72
C THR A 70 -16.84 -10.27 2.30
N GLU A 71 -17.40 -9.43 1.42
CA GLU A 71 -17.63 -9.72 0.01
C GLU A 71 -16.32 -10.02 -0.73
N CYS A 72 -15.31 -9.20 -0.56
CA CYS A 72 -13.98 -9.41 -1.15
C CYS A 72 -13.32 -10.69 -0.65
N GLY A 73 -13.37 -10.93 0.65
CA GLY A 73 -12.78 -12.12 1.27
C GLY A 73 -11.25 -12.15 1.28
N ALA A 74 -10.55 -11.07 0.88
CA ALA A 74 -9.09 -10.97 0.95
C ALA A 74 -8.58 -11.20 2.39
N PRO A 75 -7.40 -11.82 2.58
CA PRO A 75 -6.81 -12.03 3.91
C PRO A 75 -6.23 -10.74 4.51
N ILE A 76 -5.90 -9.77 3.66
CA ILE A 76 -5.34 -8.47 4.05
C ILE A 76 -6.30 -7.36 3.62
N VAL A 77 -6.50 -6.38 4.50
CA VAL A 77 -7.20 -5.13 4.22
C VAL A 77 -6.20 -3.99 4.39
N SER A 78 -5.91 -3.28 3.30
CA SER A 78 -5.17 -2.03 3.31
C SER A 78 -6.16 -0.89 3.44
N ILE A 79 -6.30 -0.33 4.64
CA ILE A 79 -7.16 0.83 4.88
C ILE A 79 -6.36 2.07 4.48
N CYS A 80 -6.84 2.75 3.46
CA CYS A 80 -6.18 3.88 2.81
C CYS A 80 -7.22 4.94 2.37
N GLY A 81 -7.08 5.54 1.21
CA GLY A 81 -7.95 6.58 0.66
C GLY A 81 -7.28 7.94 0.69
N GLY A 82 -7.92 8.97 1.25
CA GLY A 82 -7.28 10.22 1.61
C GLY A 82 -6.37 10.02 2.83
N GLU A 83 -6.82 10.42 4.01
CA GLU A 83 -6.14 10.09 5.26
C GLU A 83 -7.09 9.27 6.15
N PRO A 84 -6.85 7.96 6.33
CA PRO A 84 -7.78 7.10 7.06
C PRO A 84 -7.95 7.46 8.54
N LEU A 85 -6.99 8.16 9.16
CA LEU A 85 -7.15 8.62 10.54
C LEU A 85 -8.12 9.80 10.69
N LEU A 86 -8.63 10.37 9.59
CA LEU A 86 -9.76 11.31 9.58
C LEU A 86 -11.12 10.57 9.63
N TYR A 87 -11.15 9.27 9.33
CA TYR A 87 -12.41 8.50 9.40
C TYR A 87 -12.83 8.34 10.86
N SER A 88 -14.03 8.84 11.20
CA SER A 88 -14.52 8.90 12.58
C SER A 88 -14.62 7.54 13.26
N GLU A 89 -14.95 6.51 12.49
CA GLU A 89 -15.14 5.13 12.96
C GLU A 89 -13.90 4.23 12.76
N ILE A 90 -12.69 4.82 12.58
CA ILE A 90 -11.47 4.07 12.27
C ILE A 90 -11.11 3.01 13.32
N ILE A 91 -11.36 3.29 14.59
CA ILE A 91 -11.08 2.37 15.71
C ILE A 91 -12.00 1.16 15.63
N GLU A 92 -13.30 1.40 15.44
CA GLU A 92 -14.31 0.34 15.34
C GLU A 92 -14.11 -0.47 14.06
N LEU A 93 -13.81 0.18 12.94
CA LEU A 93 -13.47 -0.50 11.69
C LEU A 93 -12.26 -1.41 11.86
N ALA A 94 -11.22 -0.94 12.53
CA ALA A 94 -10.03 -1.75 12.81
C ALA A 94 -10.36 -2.95 13.72
N ASP A 95 -11.13 -2.76 14.80
CA ASP A 95 -11.51 -3.84 15.70
C ASP A 95 -12.31 -4.92 14.98
N GLN A 96 -13.37 -4.54 14.29
CA GLN A 96 -14.24 -5.48 13.60
C GLN A 96 -13.53 -6.20 12.45
N THR A 97 -12.70 -5.51 11.68
CA THR A 97 -11.86 -6.13 10.64
C THR A 97 -10.93 -7.19 11.21
N LEU A 98 -10.30 -6.92 12.36
CA LEU A 98 -9.44 -7.90 13.05
C LEU A 98 -10.24 -9.07 13.62
N ARG A 99 -11.47 -8.84 14.12
CA ARG A 99 -12.38 -9.91 14.57
C ARG A 99 -12.80 -10.82 13.43
N LEU A 100 -12.94 -10.30 12.21
CA LEU A 100 -13.13 -11.10 10.99
C LEU A 100 -11.90 -11.93 10.59
N GLY A 101 -10.81 -11.87 11.36
CA GLY A 101 -9.59 -12.63 11.13
C GLY A 101 -8.69 -12.07 10.05
N LYS A 102 -8.92 -10.83 9.63
CA LYS A 102 -8.10 -10.15 8.61
C LYS A 102 -6.84 -9.54 9.23
N HIS A 103 -5.84 -9.32 8.39
CA HIS A 103 -4.70 -8.47 8.71
C HIS A 103 -4.96 -7.06 8.15
N ILE A 104 -4.52 -6.04 8.87
CA ILE A 104 -4.71 -4.63 8.48
C ILE A 104 -3.37 -3.98 8.20
N TYR A 105 -3.19 -3.40 7.00
CA TYR A 105 -2.25 -2.33 6.76
C TYR A 105 -2.99 -1.00 6.86
N LEU A 106 -2.67 -0.21 7.88
CA LEU A 106 -3.25 1.13 8.07
C LEU A 106 -2.29 2.15 7.47
N CYS A 107 -2.64 2.61 6.24
CA CYS A 107 -1.79 3.47 5.43
C CYS A 107 -2.08 4.93 5.76
N THR A 108 -1.19 5.60 6.46
CA THR A 108 -1.38 6.97 6.93
C THR A 108 -0.20 7.88 6.54
N ASN A 109 -0.47 9.16 6.41
CA ASN A 109 0.57 10.18 6.26
C ASN A 109 1.27 10.55 7.60
N GLY A 110 0.86 9.94 8.70
CA GLY A 110 1.45 10.10 10.03
C GLY A 110 1.09 11.38 10.78
N GLN A 111 0.38 12.33 10.15
CA GLN A 111 0.12 13.65 10.77
C GLN A 111 -0.83 13.58 11.99
N LEU A 112 -1.66 12.54 12.04
CA LEU A 112 -2.61 12.32 13.13
C LEU A 112 -2.23 11.12 14.01
N LEU A 113 -1.12 10.43 13.71
CA LEU A 113 -0.77 9.19 14.37
C LEU A 113 -0.58 9.37 15.88
N THR A 114 0.17 10.37 16.31
CA THR A 114 0.39 10.64 17.75
C THR A 114 -0.93 10.87 18.48
N SER A 115 -1.85 11.66 17.90
CA SER A 115 -3.13 11.98 18.53
C SER A 115 -4.12 10.81 18.60
N LYS A 116 -3.98 9.81 17.69
CA LYS A 116 -4.84 8.63 17.65
C LYS A 116 -4.24 7.41 18.32
N LEU A 117 -2.96 7.46 18.68
CA LEU A 117 -2.23 6.30 19.18
C LEU A 117 -2.82 5.73 20.48
N ASP A 118 -3.27 6.57 21.40
CA ASP A 118 -3.85 6.14 22.67
C ASP A 118 -5.13 5.32 22.46
N ASP A 119 -5.98 5.70 21.50
CA ASP A 119 -7.17 4.95 21.14
C ASP A 119 -6.81 3.51 20.68
N PHE A 120 -5.76 3.37 19.84
CA PHE A 120 -5.26 2.07 19.39
C PHE A 120 -4.57 1.28 20.52
N ILE A 121 -3.91 1.95 21.46
CA ILE A 121 -3.36 1.31 22.66
C ILE A 121 -4.50 0.75 23.51
N GLN A 122 -5.57 1.51 23.75
CA GLN A 122 -6.75 1.02 24.46
C GLN A 122 -7.40 -0.17 23.74
N LEU A 123 -7.60 -0.05 22.41
CA LEU A 123 -8.11 -1.15 21.60
C LEU A 123 -7.23 -2.41 21.75
N SER A 124 -5.91 -2.26 21.76
CA SER A 124 -4.98 -3.39 21.90
C SER A 124 -5.08 -4.13 23.25
N ARG A 125 -5.58 -3.49 24.30
CA ARG A 125 -5.87 -4.13 25.59
C ARG A 125 -7.12 -5.01 25.53
N GLN A 126 -8.09 -4.62 24.72
CA GLN A 126 -9.36 -5.32 24.52
C GLN A 126 -9.26 -6.41 23.44
N ASN A 127 -8.48 -6.16 22.39
CA ASN A 127 -8.27 -7.06 21.28
C ASN A 127 -6.78 -7.30 21.01
N ARG A 128 -6.27 -8.46 21.46
CA ARG A 128 -4.85 -8.84 21.30
C ARG A 128 -4.39 -8.97 19.83
N ARG A 129 -5.33 -9.07 18.88
CA ARG A 129 -5.00 -9.12 17.45
C ARG A 129 -4.42 -7.81 16.94
N VAL A 130 -4.77 -6.68 17.56
CA VAL A 130 -4.24 -5.34 17.22
C VAL A 130 -2.72 -5.34 17.19
N ARG A 131 -2.06 -5.91 18.20
CA ARG A 131 -0.59 -6.02 18.28
C ARG A 131 0.03 -7.03 17.32
N LYS A 132 -0.76 -7.93 16.74
CA LYS A 132 -0.25 -9.06 15.93
C LYS A 132 -0.63 -8.96 14.45
N GLN A 133 -1.71 -8.24 14.13
CA GLN A 133 -2.32 -8.25 12.82
C GLN A 133 -2.62 -6.83 12.28
N LEU A 134 -2.35 -5.76 13.04
CA LEU A 134 -2.39 -4.39 12.56
C LEU A 134 -0.96 -3.89 12.35
N TYR A 135 -0.71 -3.37 11.17
CA TYR A 135 0.56 -2.85 10.70
C TYR A 135 0.38 -1.39 10.32
N TRP A 136 1.05 -0.49 11.03
CA TRP A 136 1.14 0.90 10.62
C TRP A 136 2.02 1.00 9.38
N ASN A 137 1.53 1.62 8.33
CA ASN A 137 2.28 1.87 7.10
C ASN A 137 2.30 3.37 6.83
N ILE A 138 3.41 4.02 7.24
CA ILE A 138 3.52 5.47 7.26
C ILE A 138 4.23 5.96 6.00
N HIS A 139 3.63 6.94 5.32
CA HIS A 139 4.21 7.58 4.15
C HIS A 139 5.39 8.45 4.53
N LEU A 140 6.57 8.21 3.91
CA LEU A 140 7.79 8.97 4.16
C LEU A 140 8.74 8.89 2.95
N ASP A 141 8.80 9.94 2.11
CA ASP A 141 9.44 9.91 0.78
C ASP A 141 10.89 10.44 0.75
N GLY A 142 11.49 10.72 1.89
CA GLY A 142 12.86 11.24 2.02
C GLY A 142 13.09 11.84 3.40
N MET A 143 14.18 12.57 3.55
CA MET A 143 14.45 13.37 4.74
C MET A 143 13.57 14.61 4.76
N LYS A 144 13.70 15.43 5.81
CA LYS A 144 12.82 16.56 6.10
C LYS A 144 12.52 17.44 4.90
N THR A 145 13.55 17.97 4.24
CA THR A 145 13.38 18.93 3.14
C THR A 145 12.64 18.32 1.96
N THR A 146 12.98 17.10 1.60
CA THR A 146 12.36 16.37 0.49
C THR A 146 10.93 15.96 0.82
N HIS A 147 10.72 15.37 2.00
CA HIS A 147 9.38 14.92 2.39
C HIS A 147 8.41 16.09 2.53
N ASP A 148 8.79 17.14 3.24
CA ASP A 148 7.93 18.34 3.43
C ASP A 148 7.57 19.01 2.10
N ALA A 149 8.53 19.05 1.16
CA ALA A 149 8.29 19.58 -0.19
C ALA A 149 7.31 18.69 -0.99
N ILE A 150 7.44 17.36 -0.94
CA ILE A 150 6.57 16.42 -1.65
C ILE A 150 5.14 16.48 -1.12
N VAL A 151 4.97 16.55 0.21
CA VAL A 151 3.64 16.60 0.83
C VAL A 151 3.06 18.01 0.94
N GLU A 152 3.79 19.02 0.46
CA GLU A 152 3.43 20.43 0.46
C GLU A 152 3.08 20.98 1.87
N LYS A 153 3.81 20.48 2.90
CA LYS A 153 3.54 20.86 4.28
C LYS A 153 4.81 20.88 5.14
N PRO A 154 5.31 22.07 5.50
CA PRO A 154 6.41 22.21 6.46
C PRO A 154 6.10 21.52 7.80
N GLY A 155 7.07 20.78 8.33
CA GLY A 155 6.95 20.07 9.60
C GLY A 155 6.22 18.73 9.51
N ALA A 156 5.86 18.27 8.31
CA ALA A 156 5.20 16.98 8.12
C ALA A 156 6.14 15.81 8.45
N PHE A 157 7.41 15.93 8.09
CA PHE A 157 8.43 14.94 8.39
C PHE A 157 8.57 14.68 9.89
N GLU A 158 8.74 15.76 10.68
CA GLU A 158 8.91 15.64 12.12
C GLU A 158 7.72 14.95 12.78
N LYS A 159 6.49 15.33 12.38
CA LYS A 159 5.27 14.69 12.90
C LYS A 159 5.19 13.21 12.53
N ALA A 160 5.54 12.87 11.31
CA ALA A 160 5.56 11.46 10.88
C ALA A 160 6.59 10.65 11.67
N VAL A 161 7.81 11.16 11.85
CA VAL A 161 8.88 10.51 12.62
C VAL A 161 8.53 10.40 14.11
N GLU A 162 7.91 11.43 14.69
CA GLU A 162 7.37 11.39 16.06
C GLU A 162 6.34 10.28 16.22
N GLY A 163 5.37 10.19 15.31
CA GLY A 163 4.33 9.15 15.31
C GLY A 163 4.92 7.74 15.15
N ILE A 164 5.88 7.56 14.21
CA ILE A 164 6.61 6.31 14.00
C ILE A 164 7.29 5.87 15.32
N THR A 165 8.01 6.81 15.94
CA THR A 165 8.75 6.54 17.19
C THR A 165 7.79 6.18 18.34
N ALA A 166 6.69 6.91 18.48
CA ALA A 166 5.68 6.65 19.51
C ALA A 166 5.01 5.28 19.29
N ALA A 167 4.62 4.96 18.06
CA ALA A 167 4.00 3.66 17.74
C ALA A 167 4.96 2.49 18.00
N LYS A 168 6.25 2.64 17.66
CA LYS A 168 7.27 1.62 17.97
C LYS A 168 7.45 1.45 19.48
N ARG A 169 7.58 2.53 20.23
CA ARG A 169 7.68 2.47 21.72
C ARG A 169 6.44 1.83 22.35
N ALA A 170 5.29 2.05 21.76
CA ALA A 170 4.05 1.41 22.17
C ALA A 170 3.97 -0.08 21.76
N GLY A 171 4.95 -0.64 21.04
CA GLY A 171 5.07 -2.06 20.69
C GLY A 171 4.21 -2.48 19.50
N PHE A 172 3.87 -1.55 18.60
CA PHE A 172 3.21 -1.86 17.34
C PHE A 172 4.22 -2.26 16.25
N TYR A 173 3.73 -2.99 15.24
CA TYR A 173 4.44 -3.14 13.98
C TYR A 173 4.35 -1.82 13.19
N VAL A 174 5.49 -1.31 12.76
CA VAL A 174 5.59 -0.06 12.01
C VAL A 174 6.43 -0.26 10.75
N TYR A 175 5.83 0.05 9.63
CA TYR A 175 6.44 0.06 8.31
C TYR A 175 6.39 1.47 7.73
N THR A 176 7.29 1.78 6.80
CA THR A 176 7.21 2.99 5.99
C THR A 176 6.95 2.64 4.53
N ASN A 177 6.25 3.54 3.84
CA ASN A 177 6.06 3.50 2.40
C ASN A 177 6.76 4.71 1.80
N THR A 178 7.77 4.44 0.98
CA THR A 178 8.63 5.44 0.34
C THR A 178 8.45 5.37 -1.17
N THR A 179 7.99 6.47 -1.76
CA THR A 179 7.79 6.60 -3.20
C THR A 179 9.01 7.25 -3.84
N LEU A 180 9.54 6.66 -4.89
CA LEU A 180 10.65 7.21 -5.64
C LEU A 180 10.17 8.02 -6.85
N TYR A 181 10.70 9.21 -6.96
CA TYR A 181 10.50 10.15 -8.07
C TYR A 181 11.81 10.43 -8.80
N LYS A 182 11.78 11.19 -9.89
CA LYS A 182 13.00 11.56 -10.63
C LYS A 182 14.05 12.24 -9.76
N LYS A 183 13.61 13.16 -8.92
CA LYS A 183 14.49 13.94 -8.01
C LYS A 183 14.89 13.21 -6.74
N THR A 184 14.41 11.99 -6.49
CA THR A 184 14.81 11.24 -5.29
C THR A 184 16.28 10.85 -5.36
N GLU A 185 17.08 11.32 -4.42
CA GLU A 185 18.50 11.01 -4.31
C GLU A 185 18.71 9.73 -3.49
N ILE A 186 19.50 8.78 -4.02
CA ILE A 186 19.74 7.50 -3.34
C ILE A 186 20.52 7.69 -2.04
N ALA A 187 21.42 8.67 -1.98
CA ALA A 187 22.16 9.01 -0.75
C ALA A 187 21.20 9.40 0.39
N GLU A 188 20.17 10.21 0.08
CA GLU A 188 19.15 10.62 1.05
C GLU A 188 18.32 9.42 1.53
N LEU A 189 18.05 8.44 0.67
CA LEU A 189 17.38 7.20 1.09
C LEU A 189 18.23 6.37 2.05
N VAL A 190 19.54 6.42 1.93
CA VAL A 190 20.46 5.79 2.91
C VAL A 190 20.36 6.50 4.26
N GLU A 191 20.34 7.82 4.28
CA GLU A 191 20.16 8.61 5.51
C GLU A 191 18.81 8.29 6.16
N LEU A 192 17.74 8.27 5.37
CA LEU A 192 16.40 7.84 5.84
C LEU A 192 16.45 6.43 6.42
N GLY A 193 17.08 5.48 5.72
CA GLY A 193 17.24 4.12 6.18
C GLY A 193 17.99 4.02 7.52
N GLN A 194 19.04 4.85 7.72
CA GLN A 194 19.79 4.93 8.99
C GLN A 194 18.92 5.46 10.12
N LEU A 195 18.15 6.53 9.89
CA LEU A 195 17.19 7.07 10.83
C LEU A 195 16.16 6.02 11.23
N LEU A 196 15.52 5.37 10.26
CA LEU A 196 14.48 4.37 10.49
C LEU A 196 15.03 3.12 11.20
N LYS A 197 16.26 2.74 10.90
CA LYS A 197 16.99 1.67 11.62
C LYS A 197 17.25 2.04 13.07
N SER A 198 17.58 3.30 13.38
CA SER A 198 17.80 3.76 14.76
C SER A 198 16.50 3.73 15.60
N ILE A 199 15.33 3.85 14.96
CA ILE A 199 14.01 3.74 15.59
C ILE A 199 13.57 2.26 15.69
N ASP A 200 14.30 1.34 15.07
CA ASP A 200 13.98 -0.10 14.96
C ASP A 200 12.63 -0.38 14.32
N ILE A 201 12.33 0.26 13.18
CA ILE A 201 11.12 -0.05 12.42
C ILE A 201 11.15 -1.49 11.89
N ASP A 202 9.96 -2.03 11.56
CA ASP A 202 9.83 -3.42 11.09
C ASP A 202 10.17 -3.57 9.61
N GLY A 203 10.09 -2.50 8.81
CA GLY A 203 10.55 -2.49 7.43
C GLY A 203 10.17 -1.26 6.62
N MET A 204 10.86 -1.10 5.48
CA MET A 204 10.60 -0.07 4.47
C MET A 204 10.05 -0.72 3.22
N MET A 205 8.92 -0.26 2.73
CA MET A 205 8.45 -0.55 1.38
C MET A 205 8.89 0.59 0.47
N ILE A 206 9.54 0.26 -0.65
CA ILE A 206 10.01 1.24 -1.62
C ILE A 206 9.40 0.88 -2.97
N ALA A 207 8.74 1.85 -3.61
CA ALA A 207 8.12 1.68 -4.90
C ALA A 207 8.31 2.94 -5.78
N PRO A 208 8.30 2.83 -7.12
CA PRO A 208 8.29 4.01 -7.97
C PRO A 208 6.97 4.76 -7.85
N GLY A 209 6.95 6.06 -8.13
CA GLY A 209 5.72 6.83 -8.29
C GLY A 209 5.01 6.48 -9.60
N TYR A 210 3.74 6.84 -9.70
CA TYR A 210 2.92 6.69 -10.90
C TYR A 210 2.28 8.02 -11.27
N GLY A 211 2.42 8.42 -12.54
CA GLY A 211 1.80 9.63 -13.10
C GLY A 211 0.30 9.42 -13.31
N TYR A 212 -0.51 9.88 -12.35
CA TYR A 212 -1.96 9.92 -12.51
C TYR A 212 -2.34 10.99 -13.53
N GLU A 213 -3.36 10.74 -14.35
CA GLU A 213 -3.91 11.72 -15.30
C GLU A 213 -4.24 13.08 -14.64
N MET A 214 -4.64 13.05 -13.36
CA MET A 214 -5.01 14.23 -12.58
C MET A 214 -3.84 14.94 -11.90
N VAL A 215 -2.60 14.47 -12.05
CA VAL A 215 -1.44 15.14 -11.42
C VAL A 215 -0.95 16.33 -12.24
N GLY A 216 -1.11 16.33 -13.54
CA GLY A 216 -0.86 17.49 -14.40
C GLY A 216 0.61 17.74 -14.79
N ASP A 217 1.59 17.14 -14.11
CA ASP A 217 3.03 17.22 -14.45
C ASP A 217 3.67 15.83 -14.43
N ASP A 218 3.82 15.25 -15.62
CA ASP A 218 4.43 13.93 -15.79
C ASP A 218 5.96 13.95 -15.61
N SER A 219 6.59 15.13 -15.66
CA SER A 219 8.04 15.28 -15.51
C SER A 219 8.57 14.81 -14.14
N PHE A 220 7.69 14.73 -13.17
CA PHE A 220 7.97 14.32 -11.79
C PHE A 220 8.19 12.80 -11.65
N PHE A 221 7.57 11.99 -12.52
CA PHE A 221 7.58 10.54 -12.43
C PHE A 221 8.69 9.90 -13.28
N LEU A 222 9.11 8.72 -12.88
CA LEU A 222 10.11 7.91 -13.56
C LEU A 222 9.51 7.17 -14.75
N THR A 223 10.23 7.15 -15.86
CA THR A 223 9.99 6.18 -16.94
C THR A 223 10.45 4.79 -16.51
N ARG A 224 10.03 3.75 -17.23
CA ARG A 224 10.41 2.35 -16.93
C ARG A 224 11.93 2.15 -16.90
N ASN A 225 12.68 2.73 -17.82
CA ASN A 225 14.14 2.62 -17.84
C ASN A 225 14.78 3.32 -16.64
N GLU A 226 14.31 4.53 -16.32
CA GLU A 226 14.77 5.25 -15.12
C GLU A 226 14.44 4.49 -13.82
N ILE A 227 13.31 3.76 -13.78
CA ILE A 227 12.96 2.88 -12.64
C ILE A 227 14.01 1.76 -12.54
N HIS A 228 14.33 1.07 -13.64
CA HIS A 228 15.34 0.01 -13.63
C HIS A 228 16.69 0.50 -13.10
N GLU A 229 17.20 1.60 -13.63
CA GLU A 229 18.48 2.19 -13.20
C GLU A 229 18.45 2.57 -11.71
N LYS A 230 17.42 3.28 -11.28
CA LYS A 230 17.28 3.75 -9.91
C LYS A 230 17.14 2.58 -8.92
N PHE A 231 16.39 1.53 -9.26
CA PHE A 231 16.21 0.37 -8.37
C PHE A 231 17.42 -0.57 -8.33
N GLN A 232 18.27 -0.60 -9.36
CA GLN A 232 19.60 -1.23 -9.28
C GLN A 232 20.47 -0.53 -8.24
N ALA A 233 20.45 0.81 -8.20
CA ALA A 233 21.15 1.58 -7.17
C ALA A 233 20.55 1.37 -5.77
N VAL A 234 19.21 1.40 -5.64
CA VAL A 234 18.50 1.09 -4.38
C VAL A 234 18.93 -0.26 -3.83
N ARG A 235 18.89 -1.31 -4.65
CA ARG A 235 19.29 -2.67 -4.23
C ARG A 235 20.71 -2.73 -3.71
N LYS A 236 21.64 -2.04 -4.39
CA LYS A 236 23.05 -1.99 -4.01
C LYS A 236 23.27 -1.23 -2.70
N MET A 237 22.63 -0.07 -2.55
CA MET A 237 22.87 0.85 -1.44
C MET A 237 22.07 0.51 -0.18
N LEU A 238 20.87 -0.04 -0.33
CA LEU A 238 19.96 -0.32 0.77
C LEU A 238 19.94 -1.79 1.21
N GLY A 239 20.83 -2.64 0.70
CA GLY A 239 20.88 -4.07 1.06
C GLY A 239 21.13 -4.37 2.55
N GLY A 240 21.61 -3.39 3.34
CA GLY A 240 21.79 -3.49 4.80
C GLY A 240 20.57 -3.09 5.64
N PHE A 241 19.47 -2.68 5.01
CA PHE A 241 18.25 -2.25 5.68
C PHE A 241 17.13 -3.29 5.55
N ARG A 242 16.12 -3.19 6.43
CA ARG A 242 14.93 -4.05 6.37
C ARG A 242 13.98 -3.58 5.26
N ILE A 243 14.25 -3.98 4.02
CA ILE A 243 13.37 -3.71 2.88
C ILE A 243 12.30 -4.80 2.80
N THR A 244 11.02 -4.40 2.76
CA THR A 244 9.87 -5.32 2.68
C THR A 244 9.44 -5.63 1.26
N THR A 245 9.87 -4.84 0.27
CA THR A 245 9.73 -5.16 -1.15
C THR A 245 10.22 -6.59 -1.41
N THR A 246 9.38 -7.45 -1.99
CA THR A 246 9.74 -8.85 -2.21
C THR A 246 10.92 -8.96 -3.19
N PRO A 247 11.81 -9.98 -3.07
CA PRO A 247 12.94 -10.14 -3.97
C PRO A 247 12.53 -10.23 -5.43
N VAL A 248 11.45 -10.95 -5.70
CA VAL A 248 10.90 -11.14 -7.05
C VAL A 248 10.43 -9.82 -7.65
N TYR A 249 9.75 -8.99 -6.85
CA TYR A 249 9.34 -7.67 -7.30
C TYR A 249 10.55 -6.73 -7.44
N LEU A 250 11.53 -6.82 -6.56
CA LEU A 250 12.77 -6.05 -6.68
C LEU A 250 13.56 -6.43 -7.94
N ASP A 251 13.66 -7.72 -8.29
CA ASP A 251 14.27 -8.19 -9.55
C ASP A 251 13.51 -7.60 -10.76
N PHE A 252 12.17 -7.52 -10.70
CA PHE A 252 11.37 -6.88 -11.73
C PHE A 252 11.65 -5.37 -11.84
N LEU A 253 11.72 -4.67 -10.70
CA LEU A 253 12.06 -3.24 -10.67
C LEU A 253 13.47 -2.95 -11.19
N CYS A 254 14.41 -3.89 -11.02
CA CYS A 254 15.77 -3.79 -11.57
C CYS A 254 15.88 -4.18 -13.05
N GLY A 255 14.80 -4.61 -13.70
CA GLY A 255 14.80 -5.04 -15.11
C GLY A 255 15.33 -6.46 -15.35
N GLU A 256 15.54 -7.26 -14.29
CA GLU A 256 16.10 -8.62 -14.38
C GLU A 256 15.02 -9.69 -14.56
N ARG A 257 13.76 -9.31 -14.43
CA ARG A 257 12.62 -10.22 -14.52
C ARG A 257 11.41 -9.54 -15.15
N PHE A 258 10.64 -10.29 -15.91
CA PHE A 258 9.31 -9.88 -16.33
C PHE A 258 8.26 -10.40 -15.33
N LEU A 259 7.28 -9.55 -15.00
CA LEU A 259 6.06 -9.92 -14.27
C LEU A 259 4.84 -9.37 -15.01
N PRO A 260 3.80 -10.17 -15.23
CA PRO A 260 2.50 -9.64 -15.68
C PRO A 260 1.84 -8.87 -14.53
N CYS A 261 1.07 -7.83 -14.84
CA CYS A 261 0.31 -7.12 -13.83
C CYS A 261 -0.83 -8.01 -13.30
N ALA A 262 -0.98 -8.09 -11.97
CA ALA A 262 -2.06 -8.81 -11.30
C ALA A 262 -2.98 -7.84 -10.53
N ALA A 263 -3.44 -6.77 -11.18
CA ALA A 263 -4.29 -5.74 -10.57
C ALA A 263 -5.56 -6.33 -9.92
N TRP A 264 -6.11 -7.39 -10.49
CA TRP A 264 -7.26 -8.12 -9.96
C TRP A 264 -7.04 -8.73 -8.56
N ALA A 265 -5.78 -8.96 -8.18
CA ALA A 265 -5.44 -9.49 -6.86
C ALA A 265 -5.39 -8.41 -5.77
N ASN A 266 -5.51 -7.15 -6.16
CA ASN A 266 -5.51 -5.99 -5.27
C ASN A 266 -6.70 -5.05 -5.56
N PRO A 267 -7.96 -5.57 -5.46
CA PRO A 267 -9.16 -4.79 -5.75
C PRO A 267 -9.27 -3.59 -4.82
N THR A 268 -9.89 -2.54 -5.35
CA THR A 268 -10.15 -1.29 -4.61
C THR A 268 -11.64 -1.08 -4.42
N ARG A 269 -12.05 -0.79 -3.19
CA ARG A 269 -13.40 -0.34 -2.82
C ARG A 269 -13.33 1.08 -2.27
N ASN A 270 -14.06 1.98 -2.89
CA ASN A 270 -14.19 3.37 -2.45
C ASN A 270 -15.65 3.81 -2.39
N ILE A 271 -15.91 5.08 -2.12
CA ILE A 271 -17.25 5.65 -1.97
C ILE A 271 -18.15 5.40 -3.22
N LEU A 272 -17.54 5.37 -4.41
CA LEU A 272 -18.26 5.21 -5.68
C LEU A 272 -18.55 3.73 -6.03
N GLY A 273 -17.88 2.79 -5.37
CA GLY A 273 -18.05 1.37 -5.66
C GLY A 273 -16.72 0.62 -5.78
N TRP A 274 -16.76 -0.53 -6.44
CA TRP A 274 -15.57 -1.34 -6.75
C TRP A 274 -14.89 -0.79 -8.00
N LYS A 275 -13.71 -0.22 -7.81
CA LYS A 275 -12.94 0.48 -8.84
C LYS A 275 -12.30 -0.49 -9.82
N SER A 276 -12.44 -0.22 -11.11
CA SER A 276 -11.83 -0.97 -12.21
C SER A 276 -11.07 -0.01 -13.14
N PRO A 277 -9.96 -0.45 -13.75
CA PRO A 277 -9.36 -1.78 -13.67
C PRO A 277 -8.38 -1.97 -12.52
N CYS A 278 -7.94 -0.90 -11.84
CA CYS A 278 -6.96 -1.04 -10.77
C CYS A 278 -7.01 0.15 -9.79
N TYR A 279 -6.15 0.10 -8.79
CA TYR A 279 -6.01 1.18 -7.80
C TYR A 279 -5.66 2.53 -8.42
N LEU A 280 -4.88 2.55 -9.51
CA LEU A 280 -4.31 3.76 -10.12
C LEU A 280 -5.18 4.35 -11.25
N ILE A 281 -5.84 3.49 -12.01
CA ILE A 281 -6.62 3.85 -13.20
C ILE A 281 -8.09 3.62 -12.90
N THR A 282 -8.96 4.56 -13.33
CA THR A 282 -10.41 4.47 -13.14
C THR A 282 -11.13 4.54 -14.48
N ASP A 283 -11.62 3.41 -14.95
CA ASP A 283 -12.51 3.35 -16.11
C ASP A 283 -13.97 3.26 -15.66
N LYS A 284 -14.23 2.54 -14.55
CA LYS A 284 -15.59 2.29 -14.06
C LYS A 284 -15.58 1.92 -12.57
N HIS A 285 -16.71 2.15 -11.92
CA HIS A 285 -17.04 1.59 -10.62
C HIS A 285 -18.20 0.59 -10.77
N TYR A 286 -18.07 -0.55 -10.11
CA TYR A 286 -19.10 -1.59 -10.08
C TYR A 286 -19.78 -1.62 -8.70
N PRO A 287 -21.06 -1.99 -8.63
CA PRO A 287 -21.77 -2.09 -7.35
C PRO A 287 -21.28 -3.26 -6.49
N THR A 288 -20.84 -4.37 -7.12
CA THR A 288 -20.35 -5.57 -6.42
C THR A 288 -18.95 -5.95 -6.84
N TYR A 289 -18.22 -6.59 -5.91
CA TYR A 289 -16.88 -7.14 -6.21
C TYR A 289 -16.94 -8.22 -7.30
N ARG A 290 -17.98 -9.02 -7.28
CA ARG A 290 -18.19 -10.06 -8.29
C ARG A 290 -18.29 -9.46 -9.69
N GLU A 291 -19.11 -8.45 -9.89
CA GLU A 291 -19.24 -7.76 -11.17
C GLU A 291 -17.91 -7.12 -11.60
N CYS A 292 -17.20 -6.47 -10.68
CA CYS A 292 -15.89 -5.89 -10.94
C CYS A 292 -14.90 -6.97 -11.43
N LEU A 293 -14.87 -8.13 -10.78
CA LEU A 293 -13.97 -9.21 -11.14
C LEU A 293 -14.32 -9.88 -12.48
N GLU A 294 -15.62 -10.10 -12.75
CA GLU A 294 -16.12 -10.83 -13.92
C GLU A 294 -16.22 -9.95 -15.18
N GLN A 295 -16.56 -8.66 -15.03
CA GLN A 295 -16.82 -7.77 -16.17
C GLN A 295 -15.60 -6.93 -16.59
N THR A 296 -14.55 -6.86 -15.78
CA THR A 296 -13.31 -6.20 -16.18
C THR A 296 -12.52 -7.06 -17.15
N ASP A 297 -12.17 -6.52 -18.31
CA ASP A 297 -11.28 -7.21 -19.25
C ASP A 297 -9.82 -7.09 -18.81
N TRP A 298 -9.41 -8.05 -18.00
CA TRP A 298 -8.05 -8.10 -17.43
C TRP A 298 -6.95 -8.32 -18.46
N SER A 299 -7.28 -8.76 -19.68
CA SER A 299 -6.30 -8.96 -20.73
C SER A 299 -5.80 -7.65 -21.34
N ARG A 300 -6.58 -6.58 -21.17
CA ARG A 300 -6.25 -5.24 -21.68
C ARG A 300 -5.40 -4.42 -20.71
N ILE A 301 -5.05 -4.95 -19.53
CA ILE A 301 -4.36 -4.22 -18.46
C ILE A 301 -2.90 -4.65 -18.39
N GLY A 302 -2.03 -3.67 -18.19
CA GLY A 302 -0.60 -3.88 -18.02
C GLY A 302 0.24 -3.35 -19.18
N HIS A 303 1.54 -3.40 -19.00
CA HIS A 303 2.51 -2.95 -20.00
C HIS A 303 2.33 -3.68 -21.33
N GLY A 304 2.31 -2.93 -22.42
CA GLY A 304 2.06 -3.44 -23.78
C GLY A 304 0.59 -3.65 -24.13
N ASN A 305 -0.35 -3.56 -23.18
CA ASN A 305 -1.79 -3.73 -23.40
C ASN A 305 -2.57 -2.42 -23.22
N ASP A 306 -2.18 -1.60 -22.24
CA ASP A 306 -2.79 -0.30 -21.97
C ASP A 306 -1.70 0.79 -22.00
N PRO A 307 -1.83 1.83 -22.83
CA PRO A 307 -0.84 2.92 -22.91
C PRO A 307 -0.59 3.59 -21.54
N ARG A 308 -1.60 3.68 -20.69
CA ARG A 308 -1.48 4.23 -19.32
C ARG A 308 -0.57 3.39 -18.43
N CYS A 309 -0.36 2.11 -18.78
CA CYS A 309 0.51 1.19 -18.06
C CYS A 309 1.96 1.17 -18.54
N GLU A 310 2.33 1.99 -19.53
CA GLU A 310 3.66 1.97 -20.19
C GLU A 310 4.80 2.07 -19.17
N HIS A 311 4.70 3.00 -18.24
CA HIS A 311 5.71 3.23 -17.21
C HIS A 311 5.31 2.67 -15.84
N CYS A 312 4.14 2.05 -15.73
CA CYS A 312 3.66 1.53 -14.45
C CYS A 312 4.46 0.30 -14.01
N MET A 313 5.06 0.41 -12.84
CA MET A 313 5.73 -0.68 -12.14
C MET A 313 5.35 -0.70 -10.65
N MET A 314 4.14 -0.23 -10.32
CA MET A 314 3.66 -0.03 -8.95
C MET A 314 3.41 -1.33 -8.20
N HIS A 315 3.70 -1.30 -6.90
CA HIS A 315 3.54 -2.45 -6.01
C HIS A 315 2.11 -3.02 -5.98
N CYS A 316 1.06 -2.21 -6.17
CA CYS A 316 -0.33 -2.67 -6.14
C CYS A 316 -0.66 -3.74 -7.21
N GLY A 317 0.03 -3.73 -8.35
CA GLY A 317 -0.11 -4.75 -9.39
C GLY A 317 0.99 -5.82 -9.36
N PHE A 318 2.20 -5.46 -8.96
CA PHE A 318 3.38 -6.31 -9.15
C PHE A 318 3.86 -7.03 -7.89
N GLU A 319 3.59 -6.55 -6.67
CA GLU A 319 3.78 -7.37 -5.45
C GLU A 319 2.83 -8.59 -5.43
N PRO A 320 1.52 -8.44 -5.74
CA PRO A 320 0.66 -9.59 -5.94
C PRO A 320 1.16 -10.53 -7.05
N ALA A 321 1.62 -9.98 -8.17
CA ALA A 321 2.19 -10.77 -9.26
C ALA A 321 3.43 -11.56 -8.81
N ALA A 322 4.30 -10.95 -8.02
CA ALA A 322 5.48 -11.62 -7.47
C ALA A 322 5.11 -12.81 -6.56
N ILE A 323 4.02 -12.67 -5.77
CA ILE A 323 3.51 -13.74 -4.91
C ILE A 323 2.84 -14.86 -5.73
N LEU A 324 2.10 -14.51 -6.77
CA LEU A 324 1.30 -15.47 -7.55
C LEU A 324 2.12 -16.22 -8.61
N PHE A 325 3.08 -15.52 -9.23
CA PHE A 325 3.84 -15.99 -10.39
C PHE A 325 5.35 -16.12 -10.14
N GLY A 326 5.83 -15.71 -8.98
CA GLY A 326 7.22 -15.89 -8.54
C GLY A 326 7.52 -17.37 -8.30
N ASN A 327 7.85 -18.11 -9.35
CA ASN A 327 7.76 -19.55 -9.40
C ASN A 327 9.08 -20.28 -9.19
N LYS A 328 9.83 -20.01 -8.13
CA LYS A 328 10.84 -21.01 -7.73
C LYS A 328 10.96 -21.00 -6.21
N PHE A 329 11.00 -22.18 -5.62
CA PHE A 329 11.32 -22.39 -4.20
C PHE A 329 12.57 -21.60 -3.75
N ARG A 330 13.49 -21.27 -4.68
CA ARG A 330 14.62 -20.37 -4.50
C ARG A 330 14.23 -18.90 -4.24
N ASP A 331 13.09 -18.43 -4.74
CA ASP A 331 12.61 -17.04 -4.59
C ASP A 331 11.99 -16.78 -3.21
N LEU A 332 11.62 -17.84 -2.50
CA LEU A 332 11.06 -17.78 -1.14
C LEU A 332 12.15 -17.80 -0.04
N ILE A 333 13.37 -18.18 -0.37
CA ILE A 333 14.48 -18.37 0.58
C ILE A 333 15.49 -17.20 0.52
N ARG A 334 15.48 -16.37 -0.51
CA ARG A 334 16.25 -15.13 -0.62
C ARG A 334 15.59 -14.02 0.21
#